data_ef12838367539781c689d29f5b996ce6
#
_entry.id   ef12838367539781c689d29f5b996ce6
#
_cell.length_a   1.000
_cell.length_b   1.000
_cell.length_c   1.000
_cell.angle_alpha   90.00
_cell.angle_beta   90.00
_cell.angle_gamma   90.00
#
_symmetry.space_group_name_H-M   'P 1'
#
loop_
_entity.id
_entity.type
_entity.pdbx_description
1 polymer ?
#
loop_
_entity_poly.entity_id
_entity_poly.type
_entity_poly.pdbx_seq_one_letter_code
_entity_poly.pdbx_strand_id
1 'polypeptide(L)'
;MQKNLITLAILLASFLFVGCTTNGSTGGKGSYEPIQTDVPARPSGQKDVLGLTTPKIDTVRVGFIGLGMRGPGAVQRFTHIPGTKIVALSDIHENKVDNAQKILENAGLPRAASYSGSEDTWKELCERDDIDLVYIATDWKSHAEMMIYAMEQGKHVACEVPAAMSLDEIWSIIDTAERTQKHAMQLENCVYDFFELTTLNMAQQGLFGDVLHAEGAYIHDLSAFWEYYQDDWRLQYNKEFRGDVYATHGMGPAAQALDIHRGDKLNILVAMDTKAVNIPEHLVNKRGVDRDSAYMFANGQHTMTMISTENGKTIHIQHDVASPRPYSRMYQLSGSKGFANKYPLEGYALDASSLEGSEIPNLDNLNAHSYVSEETKKALMETYKHRIHRELEEKAKEVGGHGGMDFIMDYRLVYCLQNGLPLDMDVYDLAEWCSLAELSRISLENNNAPVVVPDFTRGNWNKTDGYRHAFAD
;
A
#
# COMPACT_ATOMS: atom_id res chain seq x y z
N MET A 1 -18.39 -26.99 -84.03
CA MET A 1 -19.24 -25.96 -84.69
C MET A 1 -20.24 -25.48 -83.68
N GLN A 2 -20.51 -24.23 -83.73
CA GLN A 2 -21.39 -23.38 -82.93
C GLN A 2 -20.99 -23.07 -81.48
N LYS A 3 -20.51 -21.85 -81.34
CA LYS A 3 -20.32 -21.05 -80.08
C LYS A 3 -21.67 -20.57 -79.58
N ASN A 4 -21.95 -20.72 -78.35
CA ASN A 4 -23.02 -19.96 -77.69
C ASN A 4 -22.40 -19.02 -76.68
N LEU A 5 -22.49 -17.71 -76.92
CA LEU A 5 -22.26 -16.63 -76.04
C LEU A 5 -23.41 -16.58 -75.00
N ILE A 6 -23.08 -16.56 -73.72
CA ILE A 6 -24.01 -16.18 -72.64
C ILE A 6 -23.67 -14.78 -72.24
N THR A 7 -24.59 -13.89 -72.56
CA THR A 7 -24.53 -12.47 -72.14
C THR A 7 -24.98 -12.36 -70.69
N LEU A 8 -24.10 -11.88 -69.81
CA LEU A 8 -24.39 -11.62 -68.41
C LEU A 8 -24.97 -10.20 -68.31
N ALA A 9 -26.25 -10.10 -68.00
CA ALA A 9 -26.92 -8.82 -67.73
C ALA A 9 -26.62 -8.37 -66.26
N ILE A 10 -25.92 -7.26 -66.12
CA ILE A 10 -25.71 -6.62 -64.81
C ILE A 10 -26.92 -5.76 -64.54
N LEU A 11 -27.74 -6.13 -63.54
CA LEU A 11 -28.80 -5.27 -62.96
C LEU A 11 -28.14 -4.30 -62.00
N LEU A 12 -28.10 -3.02 -62.37
CA LEU A 12 -27.83 -1.92 -61.42
C LEU A 12 -29.09 -1.69 -60.58
N ALA A 13 -29.05 -2.09 -59.31
CA ALA A 13 -30.04 -1.68 -58.32
C ALA A 13 -29.61 -0.33 -57.74
N SER A 14 -30.35 0.72 -58.13
CA SER A 14 -30.20 2.07 -57.58
C SER A 14 -30.78 2.08 -56.16
N PHE A 15 -29.93 2.11 -55.13
CA PHE A 15 -30.35 2.38 -53.77
C PHE A 15 -30.53 3.90 -53.62
N LEU A 16 -31.80 4.31 -53.52
CA LEU A 16 -32.16 5.63 -53.04
C LEU A 16 -31.80 5.75 -51.57
N PHE A 17 -30.72 6.48 -51.27
CA PHE A 17 -30.46 6.95 -49.92
C PHE A 17 -31.49 8.02 -49.54
N VAL A 18 -32.45 7.66 -48.72
CA VAL A 18 -33.26 8.63 -47.99
C VAL A 18 -32.36 9.19 -46.90
N GLY A 19 -31.85 10.39 -47.12
CA GLY A 19 -31.10 11.12 -46.14
C GLY A 19 -32.03 11.54 -45.00
N CYS A 20 -32.02 10.84 -43.87
CA CYS A 20 -32.44 11.38 -42.61
C CYS A 20 -31.50 12.52 -42.22
N THR A 21 -31.92 13.74 -42.45
CA THR A 21 -31.27 14.90 -41.79
C THR A 21 -31.56 14.82 -40.31
N THR A 22 -30.73 14.11 -39.57
CA THR A 22 -30.64 14.33 -38.13
C THR A 22 -30.05 15.71 -37.94
N ASN A 23 -30.83 16.61 -37.34
CA ASN A 23 -30.30 17.84 -36.79
C ASN A 23 -29.12 17.46 -35.88
N GLY A 24 -27.89 17.64 -36.40
CA GLY A 24 -26.70 17.49 -35.64
C GLY A 24 -26.70 18.53 -34.51
N SER A 25 -27.08 18.11 -33.33
CA SER A 25 -26.51 18.76 -32.17
C SER A 25 -25.00 18.60 -32.32
N THR A 26 -24.31 19.67 -32.55
CA THR A 26 -22.86 19.77 -32.34
C THR A 26 -22.64 19.45 -30.88
N GLY A 27 -22.55 18.15 -30.57
CA GLY A 27 -21.99 17.69 -29.33
C GLY A 27 -20.58 18.24 -29.31
N GLY A 28 -20.38 19.33 -28.58
CA GLY A 28 -19.04 19.80 -28.26
C GLY A 28 -18.29 18.57 -27.78
N LYS A 29 -17.05 18.38 -28.24
CA LYS A 29 -16.09 17.56 -27.53
C LYS A 29 -16.01 18.19 -26.14
N GLY A 30 -16.80 17.67 -25.20
CA GLY A 30 -16.62 18.01 -23.81
C GLY A 30 -15.19 17.58 -23.50
N SER A 31 -14.30 18.52 -23.31
CA SER A 31 -13.04 18.21 -22.68
C SER A 31 -13.41 17.65 -21.31
N TYR A 32 -13.17 16.37 -21.13
CA TYR A 32 -13.43 15.71 -19.85
C TYR A 32 -12.28 16.13 -18.94
N GLU A 33 -12.42 17.28 -18.29
CA GLU A 33 -11.40 17.77 -17.36
C GLU A 33 -11.42 16.91 -16.11
N PRO A 34 -10.25 16.40 -15.68
CA PRO A 34 -10.17 15.66 -14.42
C PRO A 34 -10.64 16.50 -13.23
N ILE A 35 -11.26 15.84 -12.26
CA ILE A 35 -11.62 16.48 -10.99
C ILE A 35 -10.33 16.92 -10.30
N GLN A 36 -10.25 18.21 -9.99
CA GLN A 36 -9.09 18.77 -9.29
C GLN A 36 -9.17 18.48 -7.80
N THR A 37 -8.02 18.26 -7.19
CA THR A 37 -7.84 18.12 -5.75
C THR A 37 -7.00 19.26 -5.21
N ASP A 38 -7.25 19.68 -3.99
CA ASP A 38 -6.51 20.75 -3.38
C ASP A 38 -5.12 20.28 -2.91
N VAL A 39 -4.11 21.13 -3.16
CA VAL A 39 -2.77 21.00 -2.58
C VAL A 39 -2.55 22.22 -1.67
N PRO A 40 -2.76 22.07 -0.34
CA PRO A 40 -2.57 23.16 0.60
C PRO A 40 -1.14 23.70 0.55
N ALA A 41 -0.97 25.02 0.57
CA ALA A 41 0.36 25.62 0.62
C ALA A 41 1.07 25.22 1.94
N ARG A 42 2.37 24.92 1.85
CA ARG A 42 3.17 24.64 3.05
C ARG A 42 3.12 25.85 3.99
N PRO A 43 2.76 25.68 5.27
CA PRO A 43 2.78 26.76 6.24
C PRO A 43 4.16 27.43 6.35
N SER A 44 4.17 28.75 6.58
CA SER A 44 5.43 29.51 6.63
C SER A 44 6.35 28.99 7.73
N GLY A 45 7.61 28.77 7.39
CA GLY A 45 8.64 28.26 8.31
C GLY A 45 8.72 26.74 8.45
N GLN A 46 7.80 26.01 7.85
CA GLN A 46 7.90 24.55 7.77
C GLN A 46 8.83 24.11 6.64
N LYS A 47 9.44 22.94 6.82
CA LYS A 47 10.32 22.31 5.83
C LYS A 47 9.79 20.93 5.53
N ASP A 48 9.96 20.49 4.27
CA ASP A 48 9.68 19.09 3.94
C ASP A 48 10.54 18.13 4.78
N VAL A 49 10.08 16.89 4.88
CA VAL A 49 10.75 15.80 5.59
C VAL A 49 11.26 14.72 4.63
N LEU A 50 11.42 15.05 3.34
CA LEU A 50 12.04 14.16 2.36
C LEU A 50 13.49 13.86 2.79
N GLY A 51 13.78 12.58 2.98
CA GLY A 51 15.08 12.14 3.44
C GLY A 51 15.42 12.63 4.86
N LEU A 52 14.42 12.84 5.71
CA LEU A 52 14.60 13.29 7.09
C LEU A 52 15.58 12.39 7.83
N THR A 53 16.59 13.00 8.43
CA THR A 53 17.50 12.37 9.40
C THR A 53 17.27 12.98 10.78
N THR A 54 17.42 12.17 11.82
CA THR A 54 17.25 12.61 13.21
C THR A 54 18.47 12.21 14.04
N PRO A 55 18.68 12.78 15.22
CA PRO A 55 19.75 12.30 16.09
C PRO A 55 19.65 10.81 16.36
N LYS A 56 20.78 10.11 16.41
CA LYS A 56 20.84 8.69 16.76
C LYS A 56 20.25 8.42 18.14
N ILE A 57 19.50 7.34 18.23
CA ILE A 57 18.85 6.89 19.48
C ILE A 57 19.45 5.52 19.84
N ASP A 58 20.39 5.46 20.75
CA ASP A 58 21.09 4.21 21.14
C ASP A 58 20.10 3.11 21.62
N THR A 59 19.08 3.51 22.38
CA THR A 59 18.01 2.62 22.82
C THR A 59 16.67 3.28 22.52
N VAL A 60 15.95 2.73 21.54
CA VAL A 60 14.62 3.21 21.13
C VAL A 60 13.59 2.78 22.19
N ARG A 61 13.04 3.74 22.91
CA ARG A 61 12.02 3.54 23.95
C ARG A 61 10.64 3.63 23.30
N VAL A 62 9.90 2.53 23.36
CA VAL A 62 8.65 2.38 22.60
C VAL A 62 7.44 2.32 23.50
N GLY A 63 6.41 3.11 23.16
CA GLY A 63 5.07 2.99 23.69
C GLY A 63 4.14 2.39 22.64
N PHE A 64 3.32 1.39 23.02
CA PHE A 64 2.35 0.75 22.13
C PHE A 64 0.94 1.21 22.46
N ILE A 65 0.17 1.60 21.46
CA ILE A 65 -1.24 1.97 21.56
C ILE A 65 -2.06 1.01 20.69
N GLY A 66 -3.06 0.34 21.28
CA GLY A 66 -3.86 -0.67 20.59
C GLY A 66 -3.23 -2.07 20.71
N LEU A 67 -3.80 -2.89 21.57
CA LEU A 67 -3.34 -4.25 21.88
C LEU A 67 -4.42 -5.29 21.51
N GLY A 68 -5.13 -5.00 20.42
CA GLY A 68 -6.14 -5.88 19.83
C GLY A 68 -5.53 -7.03 19.05
N MET A 69 -5.81 -7.10 17.75
CA MET A 69 -5.37 -8.21 16.90
C MET A 69 -3.89 -8.09 16.50
N ARG A 70 -3.41 -6.90 16.10
CA ARG A 70 -2.05 -6.68 15.58
C ARG A 70 -1.04 -6.33 16.67
N GLY A 71 -1.43 -5.53 17.66
CA GLY A 71 -0.56 -5.00 18.70
C GLY A 71 0.23 -6.07 19.48
N PRO A 72 -0.37 -7.15 19.99
CA PRO A 72 0.37 -8.19 20.70
C PRO A 72 1.48 -8.83 19.88
N GLY A 73 1.24 -9.05 18.59
CA GLY A 73 2.25 -9.54 17.65
C GLY A 73 3.43 -8.56 17.48
N ALA A 74 3.15 -7.26 17.43
CA ALA A 74 4.17 -6.22 17.38
C ALA A 74 4.99 -6.18 18.69
N VAL A 75 4.32 -6.17 19.85
CA VAL A 75 5.00 -6.26 21.15
C VAL A 75 5.93 -7.48 21.20
N GLN A 76 5.46 -8.65 20.75
CA GLN A 76 6.28 -9.86 20.70
C GLN A 76 7.50 -9.70 19.79
N ARG A 77 7.37 -9.14 18.58
CA ARG A 77 8.48 -8.95 17.64
C ARG A 77 9.52 -7.98 18.22
N PHE A 78 9.10 -6.91 18.87
CA PHE A 78 9.99 -5.93 19.49
C PHE A 78 10.83 -6.51 20.64
N THR A 79 10.41 -7.61 21.29
CA THR A 79 11.26 -8.31 22.28
C THR A 79 12.50 -8.95 21.64
N HIS A 80 12.52 -9.10 20.32
CA HIS A 80 13.61 -9.70 19.55
C HIS A 80 14.47 -8.67 18.81
N ILE A 81 14.16 -7.36 18.89
CA ILE A 81 14.91 -6.30 18.19
C ILE A 81 15.91 -5.69 19.16
N PRO A 82 17.23 -5.81 18.89
CA PRO A 82 18.26 -5.24 19.77
C PRO A 82 18.14 -3.72 19.88
N GLY A 83 18.45 -3.19 21.06
CA GLY A 83 18.42 -1.75 21.32
C GLY A 83 17.01 -1.16 21.37
N THR A 84 16.01 -1.96 21.71
CA THR A 84 14.65 -1.50 22.02
C THR A 84 14.34 -1.65 23.50
N LYS A 85 13.46 -0.80 24.00
CA LYS A 85 12.87 -0.92 25.32
C LYS A 85 11.38 -0.58 25.27
N ILE A 86 10.54 -1.55 25.57
CA ILE A 86 9.09 -1.32 25.67
C ILE A 86 8.81 -0.70 27.04
N VAL A 87 8.36 0.55 27.07
CA VAL A 87 8.22 1.34 28.30
C VAL A 87 6.78 1.62 28.68
N ALA A 88 5.84 1.54 27.73
CA ALA A 88 4.42 1.77 27.98
C ALA A 88 3.54 0.94 27.03
N LEU A 89 2.38 0.52 27.53
CA LEU A 89 1.35 -0.25 26.84
C LEU A 89 -0.02 0.39 27.08
N SER A 90 -0.78 0.66 26.04
CA SER A 90 -2.11 1.27 26.13
C SER A 90 -3.15 0.52 25.30
N ASP A 91 -4.28 0.24 25.91
CA ASP A 91 -5.52 -0.22 25.27
C ASP A 91 -6.70 0.19 26.15
N ILE A 92 -7.86 0.48 25.55
CA ILE A 92 -9.07 0.79 26.33
C ILE A 92 -9.49 -0.35 27.25
N HIS A 93 -9.10 -1.58 26.92
CA HIS A 93 -9.40 -2.81 27.69
C HIS A 93 -8.19 -3.24 28.52
N GLU A 94 -8.33 -3.25 29.84
CA GLU A 94 -7.29 -3.65 30.80
C GLU A 94 -6.74 -5.08 30.52
N ASN A 95 -7.63 -6.02 30.22
CA ASN A 95 -7.22 -7.40 29.94
C ASN A 95 -6.29 -7.54 28.72
N LYS A 96 -6.35 -6.63 27.74
CA LYS A 96 -5.45 -6.63 26.60
C LYS A 96 -4.07 -6.09 27.00
N VAL A 97 -4.02 -5.06 27.83
CA VAL A 97 -2.78 -4.58 28.42
C VAL A 97 -2.12 -5.67 29.26
N ASP A 98 -2.89 -6.38 30.11
CA ASP A 98 -2.37 -7.50 30.90
C ASP A 98 -1.83 -8.65 30.05
N ASN A 99 -2.47 -8.94 28.91
CA ASN A 99 -1.97 -9.96 27.99
C ASN A 99 -0.65 -9.53 27.33
N ALA A 100 -0.50 -8.27 26.97
CA ALA A 100 0.75 -7.75 26.44
C ALA A 100 1.86 -7.71 27.52
N GLN A 101 1.53 -7.43 28.78
CA GLN A 101 2.48 -7.55 29.90
C GLN A 101 3.02 -8.98 30.05
N LYS A 102 2.17 -10.00 29.88
CA LYS A 102 2.61 -11.41 29.91
C LYS A 102 3.61 -11.73 28.78
N ILE A 103 3.51 -11.06 27.63
CA ILE A 103 4.51 -11.23 26.57
C ILE A 103 5.87 -10.75 27.06
N LEU A 104 5.93 -9.60 27.73
CA LEU A 104 7.18 -9.08 28.29
C LEU A 104 7.73 -10.00 29.38
N GLU A 105 6.88 -10.46 30.30
CA GLU A 105 7.26 -11.39 31.36
C GLU A 105 7.82 -12.71 30.80
N ASN A 106 7.18 -13.28 29.78
CA ASN A 106 7.64 -14.51 29.11
C ASN A 106 8.98 -14.31 28.40
N ALA A 107 9.26 -13.10 27.92
CA ALA A 107 10.55 -12.73 27.32
C ALA A 107 11.61 -12.36 28.39
N GLY A 108 11.30 -12.44 29.68
CA GLY A 108 12.20 -12.06 30.78
C GLY A 108 12.44 -10.54 30.88
N LEU A 109 11.57 -9.73 30.29
CA LEU A 109 11.66 -8.28 30.30
C LEU A 109 10.85 -7.67 31.46
N PRO A 110 11.24 -6.47 31.93
CA PRO A 110 10.46 -5.78 32.96
C PRO A 110 9.08 -5.38 32.43
N ARG A 111 8.11 -5.29 33.32
CA ARG A 111 6.79 -4.75 33.00
C ARG A 111 6.90 -3.30 32.54
N ALA A 112 6.11 -2.95 31.53
CA ALA A 112 5.93 -1.58 31.06
C ALA A 112 4.86 -0.84 31.88
N ALA A 113 4.80 0.47 31.82
CA ALA A 113 3.68 1.24 32.35
C ALA A 113 2.39 0.86 31.60
N SER A 114 1.29 0.74 32.33
CA SER A 114 -0.02 0.32 31.82
C SER A 114 -1.00 1.49 31.79
N TYR A 115 -1.68 1.67 30.66
CA TYR A 115 -2.72 2.68 30.44
C TYR A 115 -3.98 2.01 29.91
N SER A 116 -5.08 2.11 30.66
CA SER A 116 -6.35 1.47 30.27
C SER A 116 -7.56 2.12 30.93
N GLY A 117 -8.76 1.75 30.51
CA GLY A 117 -10.02 2.12 31.15
C GLY A 117 -10.66 3.41 30.67
N SER A 118 -10.07 4.12 29.72
CA SER A 118 -10.65 5.28 29.05
C SER A 118 -10.14 5.41 27.61
N GLU A 119 -10.93 6.03 26.75
CA GLU A 119 -10.59 6.29 25.36
C GLU A 119 -9.42 7.28 25.20
N ASP A 120 -9.11 8.07 26.24
CA ASP A 120 -8.07 9.10 26.22
C ASP A 120 -6.76 8.70 26.92
N THR A 121 -6.67 7.51 27.52
CA THR A 121 -5.46 7.10 28.28
C THR A 121 -4.19 6.99 27.42
N TRP A 122 -4.33 6.82 26.12
CA TRP A 122 -3.21 6.83 25.19
C TRP A 122 -2.51 8.21 25.12
N LYS A 123 -3.20 9.30 25.44
CA LYS A 123 -2.60 10.65 25.51
C LYS A 123 -1.57 10.74 26.64
N GLU A 124 -1.89 10.17 27.80
CA GLU A 124 -0.95 10.09 28.92
C GLU A 124 0.33 9.31 28.55
N LEU A 125 0.20 8.27 27.72
CA LEU A 125 1.34 7.55 27.18
C LEU A 125 2.18 8.47 26.27
N CYS A 126 1.57 9.21 25.35
CA CYS A 126 2.26 10.12 24.45
C CYS A 126 2.99 11.26 25.17
N GLU A 127 2.47 11.73 26.31
CA GLU A 127 3.03 12.83 27.11
C GLU A 127 4.29 12.44 27.91
N ARG A 128 4.66 11.15 27.96
CA ARG A 128 5.84 10.68 28.69
C ARG A 128 7.15 11.14 28.05
N ASP A 129 8.08 11.65 28.83
CA ASP A 129 9.43 12.05 28.36
C ASP A 129 10.36 10.87 28.06
N ASP A 130 10.02 9.66 28.52
CA ASP A 130 10.83 8.46 28.35
C ASP A 130 10.35 7.60 27.17
N ILE A 131 9.63 8.16 26.19
CA ILE A 131 9.24 7.53 24.94
C ILE A 131 9.86 8.27 23.75
N ASP A 132 10.46 7.52 22.83
CA ASP A 132 11.03 8.01 21.58
C ASP A 132 10.12 7.71 20.40
N LEU A 133 9.47 6.56 20.42
CA LEU A 133 8.61 6.02 19.36
C LEU A 133 7.25 5.60 19.92
N VAL A 134 6.18 6.06 19.30
CA VAL A 134 4.81 5.55 19.52
C VAL A 134 4.42 4.64 18.37
N TYR A 135 4.06 3.40 18.71
CA TYR A 135 3.58 2.38 17.77
C TYR A 135 2.07 2.25 17.92
N ILE A 136 1.30 2.52 16.85
CA ILE A 136 -0.16 2.60 16.86
C ILE A 136 -0.74 1.42 16.08
N ALA A 137 -1.62 0.64 16.72
CA ALA A 137 -2.29 -0.52 16.14
C ALA A 137 -3.77 -0.61 16.56
N THR A 138 -4.46 0.51 16.51
CA THR A 138 -5.87 0.68 16.86
C THR A 138 -6.80 0.42 15.65
N ASP A 139 -8.01 0.97 15.66
CA ASP A 139 -8.90 1.02 14.50
C ASP A 139 -8.53 2.20 13.57
N TRP A 140 -8.99 2.12 12.31
CA TRP A 140 -8.59 3.08 11.29
C TRP A 140 -9.03 4.53 11.57
N LYS A 141 -10.14 4.74 12.29
CA LYS A 141 -10.67 6.08 12.59
C LYS A 141 -9.80 6.87 13.57
N SER A 142 -9.06 6.17 14.43
CA SER A 142 -8.24 6.78 15.47
C SER A 142 -6.78 7.01 15.04
N HIS A 143 -6.33 6.40 13.96
CA HIS A 143 -4.93 6.41 13.53
C HIS A 143 -4.37 7.82 13.34
N ALA A 144 -5.02 8.65 12.53
CA ALA A 144 -4.54 9.99 12.20
C ALA A 144 -4.45 10.90 13.44
N GLU A 145 -5.50 10.93 14.30
CA GLU A 145 -5.49 11.70 15.54
C GLU A 145 -4.32 11.30 16.44
N MET A 146 -4.12 10.00 16.65
CA MET A 146 -3.05 9.49 17.50
C MET A 146 -1.66 9.80 16.96
N MET A 147 -1.45 9.68 15.63
CA MET A 147 -0.20 10.06 15.00
C MET A 147 0.13 11.54 15.16
N ILE A 148 -0.84 12.41 14.90
CA ILE A 148 -0.70 13.87 15.04
C ILE A 148 -0.35 14.23 16.47
N TYR A 149 -1.14 13.75 17.44
CA TYR A 149 -0.91 14.05 18.86
C TYR A 149 0.47 13.58 19.34
N ALA A 150 0.87 12.34 19.00
CA ALA A 150 2.17 11.82 19.40
C ALA A 150 3.34 12.65 18.82
N MET A 151 3.25 13.07 17.54
CA MET A 151 4.27 13.95 16.96
C MET A 151 4.30 15.32 17.63
N GLU A 152 3.16 15.87 18.03
CA GLU A 152 3.06 17.12 18.79
C GLU A 152 3.71 17.02 20.19
N GLN A 153 3.65 15.81 20.79
CA GLN A 153 4.38 15.49 22.02
C GLN A 153 5.86 15.16 21.77
N GLY A 154 6.37 15.40 20.56
CA GLY A 154 7.78 15.23 20.21
C GLY A 154 8.21 13.78 19.93
N LYS A 155 7.30 12.85 19.71
CA LYS A 155 7.60 11.44 19.43
C LYS A 155 7.71 11.17 17.93
N HIS A 156 8.54 10.19 17.55
CA HIS A 156 8.40 9.52 16.26
C HIS A 156 7.18 8.62 16.30
N VAL A 157 6.53 8.40 15.16
CA VAL A 157 5.33 7.58 15.11
C VAL A 157 5.40 6.53 14.00
N ALA A 158 4.87 5.35 14.30
CA ALA A 158 4.62 4.31 13.33
C ALA A 158 3.21 3.77 13.53
N CYS A 159 2.43 3.65 12.45
CA CYS A 159 1.02 3.32 12.51
C CYS A 159 0.65 2.18 11.56
N GLU A 160 -0.15 1.24 12.04
CA GLU A 160 -0.72 0.16 11.21
C GLU A 160 -1.54 0.71 10.04
N VAL A 161 -1.66 -0.09 9.01
CA VAL A 161 -2.29 0.25 7.73
C VAL A 161 -3.83 0.15 7.79
N PRO A 162 -4.53 1.07 7.11
CA PRO A 162 -4.07 2.36 6.58
C PRO A 162 -3.94 3.40 7.69
N ALA A 163 -2.95 4.26 7.58
CA ALA A 163 -2.67 5.28 8.61
C ALA A 163 -3.62 6.49 8.53
N ALA A 164 -4.27 6.71 7.41
CA ALA A 164 -5.25 7.75 7.18
C ALA A 164 -6.31 7.31 6.16
N MET A 165 -7.50 7.90 6.22
CA MET A 165 -8.64 7.52 5.39
C MET A 165 -9.22 8.69 4.59
N SER A 166 -8.74 9.91 4.82
CA SER A 166 -9.16 11.12 4.09
C SER A 166 -7.98 11.99 3.72
N LEU A 167 -8.16 12.84 2.71
CA LEU A 167 -7.15 13.81 2.31
C LEU A 167 -6.87 14.83 3.42
N ASP A 168 -7.87 15.21 4.19
CA ASP A 168 -7.72 16.14 5.33
C ASP A 168 -6.83 15.53 6.42
N GLU A 169 -7.03 14.26 6.76
CA GLU A 169 -6.17 13.53 7.69
C GLU A 169 -4.73 13.44 7.16
N ILE A 170 -4.57 13.09 5.89
CA ILE A 170 -3.26 12.98 5.23
C ILE A 170 -2.51 14.31 5.31
N TRP A 171 -3.13 15.42 4.91
CA TRP A 171 -2.51 16.74 4.97
C TRP A 171 -2.17 17.15 6.39
N SER A 172 -3.03 16.83 7.36
CA SER A 172 -2.77 17.10 8.78
C SER A 172 -1.56 16.35 9.33
N ILE A 173 -1.40 15.08 8.91
CA ILE A 173 -0.21 14.26 9.27
C ILE A 173 1.05 14.85 8.63
N ILE A 174 1.01 15.20 7.33
CA ILE A 174 2.14 15.82 6.62
C ILE A 174 2.55 17.13 7.31
N ASP A 175 1.60 18.03 7.53
CA ASP A 175 1.87 19.34 8.15
C ASP A 175 2.44 19.19 9.57
N THR A 176 1.99 18.19 10.30
CA THR A 176 2.53 17.90 11.63
C THR A 176 3.94 17.34 11.57
N ALA A 177 4.22 16.40 10.65
CA ALA A 177 5.56 15.87 10.46
C ALA A 177 6.54 16.96 10.00
N GLU A 178 6.14 17.81 9.03
CA GLU A 178 6.94 18.94 8.54
C GLU A 178 7.19 20.00 9.64
N ARG A 179 6.21 20.26 10.53
CA ARG A 179 6.33 21.21 11.63
C ARG A 179 7.20 20.69 12.77
N THR A 180 7.02 19.43 13.15
CA THR A 180 7.71 18.82 14.28
C THR A 180 9.05 18.18 13.92
N GLN A 181 9.31 17.97 12.62
CA GLN A 181 10.47 17.24 12.09
C GLN A 181 10.62 15.86 12.76
N LYS A 182 9.48 15.15 12.89
CA LYS A 182 9.40 13.78 13.39
C LYS A 182 9.11 12.81 12.27
N HIS A 183 9.66 11.62 12.36
CA HIS A 183 9.30 10.53 11.47
C HIS A 183 7.85 10.11 11.70
N ALA A 184 7.11 9.96 10.62
CA ALA A 184 5.78 9.39 10.58
C ALA A 184 5.78 8.28 9.52
N MET A 185 5.66 7.04 9.95
CA MET A 185 5.73 5.85 9.09
C MET A 185 4.42 5.09 9.13
N GLN A 186 3.91 4.72 7.96
CA GLN A 186 2.90 3.69 7.85
C GLN A 186 3.57 2.31 7.82
N LEU A 187 3.03 1.36 8.59
CA LEU A 187 3.60 0.03 8.75
C LEU A 187 3.16 -0.91 7.61
N GLU A 188 3.63 -0.60 6.40
CA GLU A 188 3.35 -1.39 5.21
C GLU A 188 4.37 -2.52 5.07
N ASN A 189 3.97 -3.71 5.50
CA ASN A 189 4.86 -4.87 5.58
C ASN A 189 5.21 -5.49 4.21
N CYS A 190 4.35 -5.33 3.19
CA CYS A 190 4.55 -5.97 1.89
C CYS A 190 5.81 -5.47 1.16
N VAL A 191 6.26 -4.24 1.42
CA VAL A 191 7.53 -3.73 0.86
C VAL A 191 8.77 -4.49 1.36
N TYR A 192 8.61 -5.29 2.42
CA TYR A 192 9.69 -6.11 2.99
C TYR A 192 9.53 -7.61 2.74
N ASP A 193 8.54 -8.02 1.95
CA ASP A 193 8.42 -9.41 1.54
C ASP A 193 9.63 -9.81 0.67
N PHE A 194 10.03 -11.07 0.78
CA PHE A 194 11.25 -11.55 0.15
C PHE A 194 11.22 -11.46 -1.36
N PHE A 195 10.07 -11.72 -1.98
CA PHE A 195 9.91 -11.58 -3.41
C PHE A 195 9.96 -10.12 -3.85
N GLU A 196 9.23 -9.23 -3.16
CA GLU A 196 9.20 -7.80 -3.44
C GLU A 196 10.58 -7.15 -3.28
N LEU A 197 11.30 -7.43 -2.20
CA LEU A 197 12.66 -6.93 -2.00
C LEU A 197 13.63 -7.41 -3.08
N THR A 198 13.55 -8.69 -3.45
CA THR A 198 14.43 -9.25 -4.50
C THR A 198 14.08 -8.65 -5.86
N THR A 199 12.80 -8.53 -6.18
CA THR A 199 12.31 -7.93 -7.43
C THR A 199 12.68 -6.45 -7.52
N LEU A 200 12.56 -5.70 -6.43
CA LEU A 200 13.01 -4.31 -6.35
C LEU A 200 14.52 -4.20 -6.63
N ASN A 201 15.33 -5.05 -6.03
CA ASN A 201 16.77 -5.08 -6.28
C ASN A 201 17.10 -5.42 -7.75
N MET A 202 16.37 -6.35 -8.36
CA MET A 202 16.50 -6.64 -9.80
C MET A 202 16.13 -5.43 -10.66
N ALA A 203 15.03 -4.73 -10.34
CA ALA A 203 14.62 -3.52 -11.04
C ALA A 203 15.69 -2.42 -10.95
N GLN A 204 16.21 -2.18 -9.75
CA GLN A 204 17.27 -1.19 -9.50
C GLN A 204 18.59 -1.52 -10.21
N GLN A 205 18.85 -2.79 -10.51
CA GLN A 205 19.99 -3.24 -11.30
C GLN A 205 19.69 -3.32 -12.81
N GLY A 206 18.49 -2.88 -13.24
CA GLY A 206 18.13 -2.75 -14.64
C GLY A 206 17.69 -4.03 -15.34
N LEU A 207 17.41 -5.14 -14.61
CA LEU A 207 17.01 -6.41 -15.23
C LEU A 207 15.70 -6.31 -16.01
N PHE A 208 14.80 -5.44 -15.59
CA PHE A 208 13.53 -5.22 -16.27
C PHE A 208 13.59 -4.10 -17.32
N GLY A 209 14.77 -3.46 -17.52
CA GLY A 209 14.89 -2.24 -18.30
C GLY A 209 14.12 -1.09 -17.64
N ASP A 210 13.44 -0.26 -18.44
CA ASP A 210 12.54 0.76 -17.91
C ASP A 210 11.27 0.10 -17.39
N VAL A 211 10.99 0.21 -16.10
CA VAL A 211 9.75 -0.29 -15.50
C VAL A 211 8.63 0.67 -15.87
N LEU A 212 7.62 0.17 -16.58
CA LEU A 212 6.56 0.97 -17.19
C LEU A 212 5.20 0.77 -16.53
N HIS A 213 4.99 -0.39 -15.90
CA HIS A 213 3.70 -0.74 -15.31
C HIS A 213 3.88 -1.61 -14.09
N ALA A 214 3.05 -1.36 -13.08
CA ALA A 214 2.95 -2.18 -11.89
C ALA A 214 1.49 -2.56 -11.61
N GLU A 215 1.27 -3.79 -11.12
CA GLU A 215 -0.02 -4.21 -10.59
C GLU A 215 0.12 -4.65 -9.13
N GLY A 216 -0.85 -4.26 -8.32
CA GLY A 216 -0.92 -4.64 -6.93
C GLY A 216 -2.34 -5.01 -6.51
N ALA A 217 -2.49 -5.79 -5.44
CA ALA A 217 -3.81 -6.12 -4.93
C ALA A 217 -3.82 -6.46 -3.45
N TYR A 218 -4.99 -6.28 -2.84
CA TYR A 218 -5.39 -6.94 -1.62
C TYR A 218 -6.68 -7.72 -1.87
N ILE A 219 -6.53 -9.01 -2.12
CA ILE A 219 -7.63 -9.94 -2.35
C ILE A 219 -7.60 -10.98 -1.23
N HIS A 220 -8.57 -10.87 -0.32
CA HIS A 220 -8.60 -11.70 0.87
C HIS A 220 -10.06 -11.89 1.31
N ASP A 221 -10.63 -13.06 1.09
CA ASP A 221 -11.96 -13.37 1.63
C ASP A 221 -11.93 -13.25 3.16
N LEU A 222 -12.47 -12.16 3.69
CA LEU A 222 -12.56 -11.88 5.12
C LEU A 222 -13.89 -12.36 5.73
N SER A 223 -14.72 -13.08 4.99
CA SER A 223 -16.04 -13.52 5.47
C SER A 223 -15.98 -14.28 6.80
N ALA A 224 -14.95 -15.10 7.02
CA ALA A 224 -14.70 -15.78 8.27
C ALA A 224 -14.29 -14.85 9.44
N PHE A 225 -13.86 -13.63 9.13
CA PHE A 225 -13.34 -12.68 10.10
C PHE A 225 -14.29 -11.51 10.37
N TRP A 226 -15.38 -11.33 9.62
CA TRP A 226 -16.29 -10.19 9.79
C TRP A 226 -16.92 -10.08 11.17
N GLU A 227 -17.04 -11.18 11.89
CA GLU A 227 -17.50 -11.22 13.30
C GLU A 227 -16.35 -11.21 14.31
N TYR A 228 -15.11 -11.28 13.85
CA TYR A 228 -13.92 -11.41 14.69
C TYR A 228 -13.34 -10.04 15.10
N TYR A 229 -13.49 -9.00 14.26
CA TYR A 229 -13.05 -7.67 14.59
C TYR A 229 -13.90 -7.11 15.73
N GLN A 230 -13.24 -6.59 16.75
CA GLN A 230 -13.94 -6.00 17.88
C GLN A 230 -14.89 -4.93 17.41
N ASP A 231 -16.14 -4.95 17.93
CA ASP A 231 -17.21 -4.02 17.63
C ASP A 231 -17.52 -3.87 16.12
N ASP A 232 -17.11 -4.85 15.31
CA ASP A 232 -17.33 -4.88 13.86
C ASP A 232 -16.80 -3.65 13.11
N TRP A 233 -15.89 -2.87 13.69
CA TRP A 233 -15.48 -1.57 13.16
C TRP A 233 -15.06 -1.64 11.68
N ARG A 234 -14.38 -2.70 11.24
CA ARG A 234 -13.96 -2.86 9.85
C ARG A 234 -15.14 -3.11 8.92
N LEU A 235 -16.12 -3.91 9.35
CA LEU A 235 -17.35 -4.15 8.59
C LEU A 235 -18.18 -2.87 8.49
N GLN A 236 -18.34 -2.13 9.58
CA GLN A 236 -19.05 -0.85 9.58
C GLN A 236 -18.35 0.16 8.68
N TYR A 237 -17.02 0.21 8.70
CA TYR A 237 -16.25 1.08 7.82
C TYR A 237 -16.55 0.79 6.34
N ASN A 238 -16.48 -0.47 5.91
CA ASN A 238 -16.83 -0.86 4.53
C ASN A 238 -18.31 -0.61 4.19
N LYS A 239 -19.21 -0.61 5.20
CA LYS A 239 -20.61 -0.26 5.00
C LYS A 239 -20.81 1.22 4.67
N GLU A 240 -20.00 2.09 5.23
CA GLU A 240 -20.11 3.55 5.13
C GLU A 240 -19.29 4.15 3.98
N PHE A 241 -18.18 3.53 3.62
CA PHE A 241 -17.21 4.08 2.67
C PHE A 241 -17.10 3.24 1.40
N ARG A 242 -17.23 3.91 0.26
CA ARG A 242 -17.03 3.35 -1.08
C ARG A 242 -15.61 3.61 -1.56
N GLY A 243 -14.99 2.66 -2.24
CA GLY A 243 -13.71 2.84 -2.88
C GLY A 243 -12.67 1.80 -2.50
N ASP A 244 -11.41 2.10 -2.81
CA ASP A 244 -10.25 1.25 -2.51
C ASP A 244 -9.75 1.54 -1.10
N VAL A 245 -10.48 1.06 -0.10
CA VAL A 245 -10.25 1.39 1.32
C VAL A 245 -9.02 0.71 1.92
N TYR A 246 -8.34 -0.17 1.18
CA TYR A 246 -7.17 -0.91 1.68
C TYR A 246 -6.14 -1.17 0.58
N ALA A 247 -5.77 -0.12 -0.17
CA ALA A 247 -4.87 -0.17 -1.32
C ALA A 247 -3.40 -0.42 -0.96
N THR A 248 -3.00 -0.15 0.28
CA THR A 248 -1.60 0.05 0.70
C THR A 248 -0.69 -1.14 0.41
N HIS A 249 -1.19 -2.38 0.61
CA HIS A 249 -0.41 -3.60 0.35
C HIS A 249 -0.03 -3.80 -1.13
N GLY A 250 -0.89 -3.35 -2.05
CA GLY A 250 -0.57 -3.35 -3.47
C GLY A 250 0.23 -2.12 -3.89
N MET A 251 -0.14 -0.96 -3.32
CA MET A 251 0.44 0.32 -3.72
C MET A 251 1.88 0.50 -3.24
N GLY A 252 2.20 0.09 -2.01
CA GLY A 252 3.52 0.29 -1.42
C GLY A 252 4.66 -0.29 -2.27
N PRO A 253 4.68 -1.60 -2.55
CA PRO A 253 5.72 -2.19 -3.38
C PRO A 253 5.75 -1.62 -4.81
N ALA A 254 4.58 -1.33 -5.40
CA ALA A 254 4.49 -0.72 -6.73
C ALA A 254 5.10 0.70 -6.75
N ALA A 255 4.77 1.53 -5.76
CA ALA A 255 5.28 2.89 -5.65
C ALA A 255 6.80 2.93 -5.49
N GLN A 256 7.38 2.04 -4.66
CA GLN A 256 8.83 1.94 -4.50
C GLN A 256 9.54 1.52 -5.79
N ALA A 257 8.97 0.56 -6.53
CA ALA A 257 9.55 0.09 -7.79
C ALA A 257 9.44 1.12 -8.94
N LEU A 258 8.51 2.06 -8.84
CA LEU A 258 8.28 3.12 -9.82
C LEU A 258 8.90 4.46 -9.41
N ASP A 259 9.59 4.52 -8.28
CA ASP A 259 10.25 5.71 -7.74
C ASP A 259 9.30 6.88 -7.45
N ILE A 260 8.08 6.58 -6.97
CA ILE A 260 7.10 7.61 -6.66
C ILE A 260 7.63 8.53 -5.56
N HIS A 261 7.44 9.85 -5.72
CA HIS A 261 8.06 11.00 -5.04
C HIS A 261 9.60 10.94 -4.89
N ARG A 262 10.25 10.10 -5.68
CA ARG A 262 11.73 9.96 -5.78
C ARG A 262 12.19 9.97 -7.24
N GLY A 263 11.62 10.87 -8.04
CA GLY A 263 11.88 11.02 -9.47
C GLY A 263 10.63 10.88 -10.35
N ASP A 264 9.52 10.40 -9.79
CA ASP A 264 8.20 10.34 -10.43
C ASP A 264 7.11 10.75 -9.43
N LYS A 265 5.88 10.99 -9.88
CA LYS A 265 4.72 11.24 -9.01
C LYS A 265 3.44 10.67 -9.62
N LEU A 266 2.47 10.37 -8.77
CA LEU A 266 1.12 10.03 -9.21
C LEU A 266 0.48 11.24 -9.89
N ASN A 267 -0.30 11.00 -10.95
CA ASN A 267 -0.90 12.09 -11.73
C ASN A 267 -2.43 11.99 -11.77
N ILE A 268 -2.98 11.02 -12.49
CA ILE A 268 -4.43 10.84 -12.65
C ILE A 268 -4.85 9.45 -12.16
N LEU A 269 -5.94 9.41 -11.41
CA LEU A 269 -6.57 8.20 -10.92
C LEU A 269 -7.98 8.05 -11.53
N VAL A 270 -8.34 6.82 -11.88
CA VAL A 270 -9.71 6.42 -12.24
C VAL A 270 -10.05 5.14 -11.50
N ALA A 271 -11.24 5.07 -10.89
CA ALA A 271 -11.70 3.87 -10.21
C ALA A 271 -13.02 3.34 -10.79
N MET A 272 -13.17 2.02 -10.73
CA MET A 272 -14.41 1.29 -11.01
C MET A 272 -14.67 0.29 -9.90
N ASP A 273 -15.94 0.03 -9.60
CA ASP A 273 -16.33 -1.00 -8.65
C ASP A 273 -17.52 -1.83 -9.15
N THR A 274 -17.68 -3.00 -8.55
CA THR A 274 -18.90 -3.80 -8.71
C THR A 274 -19.88 -3.48 -7.59
N LYS A 275 -21.16 -3.86 -7.77
CA LYS A 275 -22.09 -3.84 -6.64
C LYS A 275 -21.63 -4.78 -5.51
N ALA A 276 -21.95 -4.45 -4.27
CA ALA A 276 -21.80 -5.36 -3.14
C ALA A 276 -22.86 -6.46 -3.18
N VAL A 277 -22.47 -7.69 -2.89
CA VAL A 277 -23.39 -8.84 -2.82
C VAL A 277 -23.13 -9.68 -1.57
N ASN A 278 -21.92 -10.20 -1.40
CA ASN A 278 -21.64 -11.19 -0.36
C ASN A 278 -21.77 -10.64 1.06
N ILE A 279 -21.31 -9.40 1.31
CA ILE A 279 -21.44 -8.78 2.63
C ILE A 279 -22.91 -8.45 2.93
N PRO A 280 -23.70 -7.81 2.05
CA PRO A 280 -25.15 -7.66 2.23
C PRO A 280 -25.86 -8.98 2.52
N GLU A 281 -25.61 -10.03 1.77
CA GLU A 281 -26.20 -11.35 2.02
C GLU A 281 -25.78 -11.95 3.38
N HIS A 282 -24.53 -11.74 3.82
CA HIS A 282 -24.09 -12.11 5.16
C HIS A 282 -24.88 -11.36 6.24
N LEU A 283 -25.05 -10.05 6.09
CA LEU A 283 -25.84 -9.23 7.03
C LEU A 283 -27.29 -9.70 7.13
N VAL A 284 -27.93 -10.01 6.00
CA VAL A 284 -29.29 -10.56 5.97
C VAL A 284 -29.36 -11.92 6.62
N ASN A 285 -28.50 -12.87 6.18
CA ASN A 285 -28.64 -14.29 6.52
C ASN A 285 -28.08 -14.65 7.89
N LYS A 286 -27.06 -13.93 8.36
CA LYS A 286 -26.36 -14.25 9.63
C LYS A 286 -26.73 -13.28 10.75
N ARG A 287 -27.05 -12.02 10.43
CA ARG A 287 -27.33 -11.01 11.45
C ARG A 287 -28.78 -10.52 11.46
N GLY A 288 -29.60 -11.02 10.53
CA GLY A 288 -31.02 -10.67 10.45
C GLY A 288 -31.30 -9.20 10.11
N VAL A 289 -30.32 -8.53 9.47
CA VAL A 289 -30.50 -7.16 8.99
C VAL A 289 -31.56 -7.16 7.89
N ASP A 290 -32.46 -6.19 7.90
CA ASP A 290 -33.41 -5.99 6.80
C ASP A 290 -32.70 -5.87 5.46
N ARG A 291 -33.26 -6.51 4.43
CA ARG A 291 -32.61 -6.64 3.11
C ARG A 291 -32.31 -5.28 2.48
N ASP A 292 -33.27 -4.35 2.51
CA ASP A 292 -33.09 -3.04 1.90
C ASP A 292 -31.97 -2.27 2.62
N SER A 293 -31.95 -2.34 3.96
CA SER A 293 -30.88 -1.75 4.77
C SER A 293 -29.51 -2.41 4.54
N ALA A 294 -29.46 -3.74 4.38
CA ALA A 294 -28.21 -4.45 4.12
C ALA A 294 -27.60 -4.06 2.76
N TYR A 295 -28.45 -3.84 1.74
CA TYR A 295 -28.00 -3.47 0.40
C TYR A 295 -27.74 -1.97 0.21
N MET A 296 -27.89 -1.15 1.25
CA MET A 296 -27.33 0.20 1.32
C MET A 296 -25.83 0.23 1.62
N PHE A 297 -25.15 -0.92 1.48
CA PHE A 297 -23.71 -1.08 1.69
C PHE A 297 -22.92 -0.27 0.65
N ALA A 298 -22.06 0.64 1.11
CA ALA A 298 -21.39 1.60 0.22
C ALA A 298 -20.25 0.98 -0.59
N ASN A 299 -19.42 0.13 0.04
CA ASN A 299 -18.25 -0.43 -0.64
C ASN A 299 -18.65 -1.48 -1.67
N GLY A 300 -18.12 -1.38 -2.87
CA GLY A 300 -18.23 -2.42 -3.88
C GLY A 300 -17.59 -3.74 -3.43
N GLN A 301 -18.02 -4.85 -4.01
CA GLN A 301 -17.40 -6.14 -3.69
C GLN A 301 -15.97 -6.23 -4.25
N HIS A 302 -15.75 -5.68 -5.42
CA HIS A 302 -14.44 -5.59 -6.06
C HIS A 302 -14.24 -4.16 -6.57
N THR A 303 -13.14 -3.53 -6.16
CA THR A 303 -12.73 -2.21 -6.64
C THR A 303 -11.44 -2.35 -7.46
N MET A 304 -11.40 -1.62 -8.57
CA MET A 304 -10.24 -1.53 -9.47
C MET A 304 -9.86 -0.07 -9.63
N THR A 305 -8.60 0.24 -9.38
CA THR A 305 -8.06 1.60 -9.44
C THR A 305 -6.90 1.65 -10.42
N MET A 306 -7.02 2.49 -11.44
CA MET A 306 -5.96 2.73 -12.44
C MET A 306 -5.34 4.10 -12.19
N ILE A 307 -4.02 4.18 -12.19
CA ILE A 307 -3.29 5.41 -11.91
C ILE A 307 -2.23 5.61 -13.01
N SER A 308 -2.10 6.83 -13.53
CA SER A 308 -0.97 7.25 -14.35
C SER A 308 0.02 8.07 -13.54
N THR A 309 1.29 8.05 -13.93
CA THR A 309 2.33 8.88 -13.31
C THR A 309 2.74 10.03 -14.24
N GLU A 310 3.49 11.00 -13.72
CA GLU A 310 4.00 12.13 -14.49
C GLU A 310 4.93 11.68 -15.60
N ASN A 311 5.75 10.67 -15.36
CA ASN A 311 6.71 10.14 -16.36
C ASN A 311 6.07 9.09 -17.29
N GLY A 312 4.74 8.94 -17.29
CA GLY A 312 4.02 8.08 -18.24
C GLY A 312 4.01 6.60 -17.87
N LYS A 313 4.31 6.25 -16.62
CA LYS A 313 4.12 4.91 -16.10
C LYS A 313 2.68 4.72 -15.63
N THR A 314 2.27 3.48 -15.36
CA THR A 314 0.91 3.18 -14.88
C THR A 314 0.93 2.18 -13.72
N ILE A 315 -0.09 2.31 -12.84
CA ILE A 315 -0.31 1.39 -11.72
C ILE A 315 -1.75 0.90 -11.79
N HIS A 316 -1.97 -0.38 -11.54
CA HIS A 316 -3.29 -0.97 -11.36
C HIS A 316 -3.41 -1.62 -9.98
N ILE A 317 -4.36 -1.15 -9.18
CA ILE A 317 -4.63 -1.70 -7.84
C ILE A 317 -6.00 -2.36 -7.80
N GLN A 318 -6.10 -3.51 -7.14
CA GLN A 318 -7.34 -4.24 -6.92
C GLN A 318 -7.58 -4.47 -5.44
N HIS A 319 -8.83 -4.30 -5.01
CA HIS A 319 -9.27 -4.59 -3.65
C HIS A 319 -10.54 -5.47 -3.68
N ASP A 320 -10.51 -6.60 -2.98
CA ASP A 320 -11.65 -7.49 -2.80
C ASP A 320 -11.52 -8.26 -1.49
N VAL A 321 -12.41 -8.01 -0.55
CA VAL A 321 -12.40 -8.68 0.78
C VAL A 321 -13.65 -9.53 1.02
N ALA A 322 -14.44 -9.76 0.00
CA ALA A 322 -15.76 -10.38 0.12
C ALA A 322 -15.99 -11.55 -0.83
N SER A 323 -15.21 -11.69 -1.88
CA SER A 323 -15.38 -12.78 -2.84
C SER A 323 -14.67 -14.06 -2.39
N PRO A 324 -15.22 -15.25 -2.69
CA PRO A 324 -14.56 -16.53 -2.46
C PRO A 324 -13.45 -16.74 -3.50
N ARG A 325 -12.40 -15.95 -3.38
CA ARG A 325 -11.21 -15.98 -4.23
C ARG A 325 -10.01 -16.48 -3.44
N PRO A 326 -9.05 -17.19 -4.07
CA PRO A 326 -7.77 -17.48 -3.45
C PRO A 326 -7.10 -16.20 -2.98
N TYR A 327 -6.47 -16.27 -1.82
CA TYR A 327 -5.69 -15.16 -1.27
C TYR A 327 -4.65 -14.64 -2.28
N SER A 328 -4.57 -13.33 -2.45
CA SER A 328 -3.57 -12.71 -3.32
C SER A 328 -3.21 -11.31 -2.79
N ARG A 329 -1.94 -11.11 -2.53
CA ARG A 329 -1.27 -9.81 -2.51
C ARG A 329 -0.50 -9.67 -3.81
N MET A 330 -1.23 -9.60 -4.92
CA MET A 330 -0.65 -9.53 -6.25
C MET A 330 0.41 -8.44 -6.31
N TYR A 331 1.53 -8.80 -6.88
CA TYR A 331 2.60 -7.88 -7.20
C TYR A 331 3.17 -8.25 -8.55
N GLN A 332 3.05 -7.35 -9.51
CA GLN A 332 3.58 -7.51 -10.86
C GLN A 332 4.35 -6.25 -11.26
N LEU A 333 5.47 -6.45 -11.93
CA LEU A 333 6.20 -5.39 -12.61
C LEU A 333 6.35 -5.75 -14.08
N SER A 334 6.07 -4.80 -14.97
CA SER A 334 6.30 -4.92 -16.40
C SER A 334 7.27 -3.83 -16.84
N GLY A 335 8.40 -4.23 -17.38
CA GLY A 335 9.42 -3.35 -17.92
C GLY A 335 9.68 -3.60 -19.39
N SER A 336 10.55 -2.80 -19.98
CA SER A 336 10.92 -2.91 -21.40
C SER A 336 11.74 -4.18 -21.73
N LYS A 337 12.30 -4.87 -20.71
CA LYS A 337 13.14 -6.06 -20.86
C LYS A 337 12.74 -7.22 -19.97
N GLY A 338 11.72 -7.07 -19.13
CA GLY A 338 11.36 -8.13 -18.21
C GLY A 338 10.05 -7.92 -17.50
N PHE A 339 9.59 -8.99 -16.88
CA PHE A 339 8.34 -9.10 -16.15
C PHE A 339 8.55 -9.90 -14.87
N ALA A 340 7.94 -9.48 -13.79
CA ALA A 340 7.88 -10.20 -12.53
C ALA A 340 6.42 -10.40 -12.11
N ASN A 341 6.09 -11.56 -11.55
CA ASN A 341 4.76 -11.85 -11.02
C ASN A 341 4.86 -12.69 -9.75
N LYS A 342 4.10 -12.33 -8.71
CA LYS A 342 4.04 -13.09 -7.46
C LYS A 342 2.83 -14.03 -7.39
N TYR A 343 1.65 -13.58 -7.80
CA TYR A 343 0.41 -14.34 -7.72
C TYR A 343 -0.31 -14.37 -9.06
N PRO A 344 -0.97 -15.49 -9.44
CA PRO A 344 -1.05 -16.76 -8.72
C PRO A 344 0.21 -17.64 -8.87
N LEU A 345 1.11 -17.31 -9.78
CA LEU A 345 2.35 -18.02 -10.06
C LEU A 345 3.53 -17.08 -9.84
N GLU A 346 4.41 -17.44 -8.91
CA GLU A 346 5.63 -16.68 -8.65
C GLU A 346 6.69 -16.98 -9.73
N GLY A 347 7.15 -15.94 -10.42
CA GLY A 347 8.13 -16.10 -11.49
C GLY A 347 8.55 -14.82 -12.17
N TYR A 348 9.52 -14.97 -13.04
CA TYR A 348 10.08 -13.92 -13.89
C TYR A 348 10.03 -14.33 -15.35
N ALA A 349 9.86 -13.37 -16.26
CA ALA A 349 10.14 -13.54 -17.69
C ALA A 349 11.09 -12.42 -18.10
N LEU A 350 12.21 -12.76 -18.72
CA LEU A 350 13.28 -11.81 -19.00
C LEU A 350 13.72 -11.91 -20.46
N ASP A 351 14.06 -10.78 -21.06
CA ASP A 351 14.82 -10.74 -22.30
C ASP A 351 16.25 -11.24 -22.06
N ALA A 352 16.79 -12.00 -23.00
CA ALA A 352 18.13 -12.56 -22.88
C ALA A 352 19.22 -11.48 -22.67
N SER A 353 19.03 -10.29 -23.26
CA SER A 353 19.96 -9.18 -23.10
C SER A 353 20.04 -8.63 -21.68
N SER A 354 19.05 -8.91 -20.83
CA SER A 354 19.05 -8.46 -19.43
C SER A 354 20.08 -9.17 -18.56
N LEU A 355 20.51 -10.35 -18.99
CA LEU A 355 21.43 -11.24 -18.26
C LEU A 355 22.73 -11.50 -19.03
N GLU A 356 23.00 -10.75 -20.10
CA GLU A 356 24.21 -10.90 -20.90
C GLU A 356 25.47 -10.74 -20.04
N GLY A 357 26.35 -11.75 -20.06
CA GLY A 357 27.56 -11.79 -19.26
C GLY A 357 27.38 -12.20 -17.78
N SER A 358 26.18 -12.58 -17.36
CA SER A 358 25.92 -13.12 -16.02
C SER A 358 26.25 -14.63 -15.95
N GLU A 359 26.44 -15.14 -14.72
CA GLU A 359 26.63 -16.57 -14.46
C GLU A 359 25.30 -17.32 -14.23
N ILE A 360 24.17 -16.71 -14.56
CA ILE A 360 22.84 -17.32 -14.40
C ILE A 360 22.71 -18.50 -15.39
N PRO A 361 22.22 -19.67 -14.97
CA PRO A 361 22.11 -20.84 -15.85
C PRO A 361 20.97 -20.72 -16.87
N ASN A 362 21.09 -21.46 -17.97
CA ASN A 362 20.05 -21.61 -19.01
C ASN A 362 19.69 -20.31 -19.76
N LEU A 363 20.63 -19.36 -19.89
CA LEU A 363 20.42 -18.10 -20.60
C LEU A 363 19.99 -18.30 -22.06
N ASP A 364 20.50 -19.32 -22.75
CA ASP A 364 20.17 -19.61 -24.14
C ASP A 364 18.70 -20.00 -24.36
N ASN A 365 17.97 -20.33 -23.28
CA ASN A 365 16.57 -20.70 -23.31
C ASN A 365 15.63 -19.59 -22.82
N LEU A 366 16.17 -18.39 -22.56
CA LEU A 366 15.32 -17.26 -22.15
C LEU A 366 14.40 -16.85 -23.30
N ASN A 367 13.14 -16.76 -22.97
CA ASN A 367 12.08 -16.36 -23.89
C ASN A 367 11.08 -15.49 -23.13
N ALA A 368 10.97 -14.24 -23.52
CA ALA A 368 10.06 -13.27 -22.91
C ALA A 368 8.56 -13.68 -22.93
N HIS A 369 8.19 -14.70 -23.72
CA HIS A 369 6.84 -15.28 -23.73
C HIS A 369 6.59 -16.32 -22.65
N SER A 370 7.61 -16.71 -21.90
CA SER A 370 7.51 -17.79 -20.91
C SER A 370 8.24 -17.41 -19.64
N TYR A 371 7.72 -17.87 -18.51
CA TYR A 371 8.47 -17.78 -17.27
C TYR A 371 9.78 -18.56 -17.38
N VAL A 372 10.82 -18.05 -16.74
CA VAL A 372 12.10 -18.77 -16.61
C VAL A 372 11.89 -20.09 -15.86
N SER A 373 12.82 -21.04 -16.06
CA SER A 373 12.77 -22.31 -15.33
C SER A 373 12.89 -22.10 -13.81
N GLU A 374 12.46 -23.08 -13.02
CA GLU A 374 12.62 -23.04 -11.56
C GLU A 374 14.10 -22.97 -11.13
N GLU A 375 15.02 -23.59 -11.90
CA GLU A 375 16.45 -23.51 -11.67
C GLU A 375 16.95 -22.06 -11.89
N THR A 376 16.58 -21.46 -13.02
CA THR A 376 16.92 -20.06 -13.33
C THR A 376 16.31 -19.09 -12.32
N LYS A 377 15.04 -19.30 -11.94
CA LYS A 377 14.38 -18.48 -10.90
C LYS A 377 15.13 -18.52 -9.58
N LYS A 378 15.52 -19.70 -9.10
CA LYS A 378 16.31 -19.83 -7.85
C LYS A 378 17.66 -19.12 -7.95
N ALA A 379 18.34 -19.27 -9.08
CA ALA A 379 19.61 -18.58 -9.30
C ALA A 379 19.44 -17.05 -9.32
N LEU A 380 18.41 -16.54 -9.98
CA LEU A 380 18.07 -15.12 -9.96
C LEU A 380 17.77 -14.62 -8.54
N MET A 381 16.90 -15.31 -7.82
CA MET A 381 16.54 -14.93 -6.45
C MET A 381 17.74 -14.94 -5.50
N GLU A 382 18.67 -15.87 -5.65
CA GLU A 382 19.88 -15.91 -4.82
C GLU A 382 20.89 -14.82 -5.24
N THR A 383 21.09 -14.63 -6.54
CA THR A 383 22.05 -13.64 -7.06
C THR A 383 21.63 -12.22 -6.71
N TYR A 384 20.35 -11.91 -6.90
CA TYR A 384 19.77 -10.58 -6.67
C TYR A 384 19.11 -10.43 -5.31
N LYS A 385 19.33 -11.37 -4.38
CA LYS A 385 18.84 -11.29 -3.02
C LYS A 385 19.19 -9.95 -2.39
N HIS A 386 18.19 -9.22 -1.91
CA HIS A 386 18.40 -7.88 -1.33
C HIS A 386 19.26 -7.93 -0.07
N ARG A 387 20.03 -6.89 0.22
CA ARG A 387 20.90 -6.82 1.42
C ARG A 387 20.12 -7.05 2.70
N ILE A 388 18.97 -6.41 2.87
CA ILE A 388 18.07 -6.60 4.03
C ILE A 388 17.72 -8.09 4.19
N HIS A 389 17.38 -8.75 3.09
CA HIS A 389 17.05 -10.16 3.06
C HIS A 389 18.26 -11.02 3.46
N ARG A 390 19.47 -10.73 2.95
CA ARG A 390 20.69 -11.46 3.33
C ARG A 390 21.01 -11.35 4.81
N GLU A 391 20.77 -10.20 5.42
CA GLU A 391 21.08 -9.92 6.82
C GLU A 391 20.02 -10.46 7.79
N LEU A 392 18.73 -10.48 7.41
CA LEU A 392 17.61 -10.68 8.33
C LEU A 392 16.75 -11.92 8.08
N GLU A 393 16.90 -12.63 6.95
CA GLU A 393 15.99 -13.71 6.54
C GLU A 393 15.80 -14.78 7.61
N GLU A 394 16.91 -15.31 8.15
CA GLU A 394 16.85 -16.39 9.14
C GLU A 394 16.12 -15.93 10.41
N LYS A 395 16.48 -14.75 10.92
CA LYS A 395 15.85 -14.19 12.11
C LYS A 395 14.40 -13.83 11.87
N ALA A 396 14.08 -13.29 10.71
CA ALA A 396 12.72 -12.95 10.32
C ALA A 396 11.81 -14.17 10.25
N LYS A 397 12.29 -15.30 9.70
CA LYS A 397 11.56 -16.57 9.68
C LYS A 397 11.37 -17.17 11.06
N GLU A 398 12.37 -17.03 11.96
CA GLU A 398 12.30 -17.48 13.35
C GLU A 398 11.24 -16.69 14.15
N VAL A 399 11.27 -15.36 14.08
CA VAL A 399 10.39 -14.48 14.86
C VAL A 399 8.97 -14.44 14.27
N GLY A 400 8.88 -14.46 12.93
CA GLY A 400 7.60 -14.55 12.22
C GLY A 400 6.92 -13.20 11.99
N GLY A 401 5.59 -13.24 11.82
CA GLY A 401 4.77 -12.14 11.32
C GLY A 401 4.74 -12.14 9.78
N HIS A 402 3.64 -12.68 9.20
CA HIS A 402 3.46 -12.83 7.75
C HIS A 402 4.69 -13.39 7.02
N GLY A 403 5.25 -14.50 7.51
CA GLY A 403 6.43 -15.12 6.93
C GLY A 403 7.75 -14.41 7.22
N GLY A 404 7.76 -13.39 8.07
CA GLY A 404 8.95 -12.64 8.50
C GLY A 404 8.97 -11.16 8.09
N MET A 405 8.12 -10.76 7.12
CA MET A 405 8.13 -9.37 6.64
C MET A 405 7.75 -8.35 7.72
N ASP A 406 6.86 -8.70 8.65
CA ASP A 406 6.51 -7.82 9.77
C ASP A 406 7.73 -7.58 10.68
N PHE A 407 8.54 -8.62 10.94
CA PHE A 407 9.75 -8.47 11.74
C PHE A 407 10.79 -7.58 11.03
N ILE A 408 10.98 -7.77 9.72
CA ILE A 408 11.93 -6.94 8.95
C ILE A 408 11.48 -5.48 8.98
N MET A 409 10.20 -5.20 8.82
CA MET A 409 9.62 -3.86 8.90
C MET A 409 9.92 -3.19 10.25
N ASP A 410 9.60 -3.87 11.35
CA ASP A 410 9.82 -3.36 12.70
C ASP A 410 11.33 -3.18 12.98
N TYR A 411 12.16 -4.13 12.55
CA TYR A 411 13.62 -4.04 12.68
C TYR A 411 14.18 -2.83 11.90
N ARG A 412 13.76 -2.61 10.66
CA ARG A 412 14.22 -1.49 9.83
C ARG A 412 13.83 -0.14 10.40
N LEU A 413 12.62 -0.01 10.95
CA LEU A 413 12.19 1.18 11.67
C LEU A 413 13.16 1.51 12.81
N VAL A 414 13.43 0.53 13.68
CA VAL A 414 14.35 0.70 14.81
C VAL A 414 15.78 0.97 14.33
N TYR A 415 16.26 0.23 13.35
CA TYR A 415 17.60 0.40 12.76
C TYR A 415 17.82 1.83 12.23
N CYS A 416 16.87 2.39 11.51
CA CYS A 416 16.96 3.76 11.01
C CYS A 416 17.01 4.78 12.15
N LEU A 417 16.18 4.64 13.17
CA LEU A 417 16.18 5.53 14.34
C LEU A 417 17.50 5.42 15.13
N GLN A 418 18.03 4.21 15.30
CA GLN A 418 19.32 4.01 16.01
C GLN A 418 20.51 4.62 15.27
N ASN A 419 20.45 4.63 13.95
CA ASN A 419 21.55 5.13 13.13
C ASN A 419 21.35 6.57 12.64
N GLY A 420 20.21 7.20 12.97
CA GLY A 420 19.88 8.55 12.53
C GLY A 420 19.68 8.66 11.01
N LEU A 421 19.19 7.58 10.39
CA LEU A 421 18.97 7.47 8.96
C LEU A 421 17.54 7.86 8.58
N PRO A 422 17.30 8.24 7.32
CA PRO A 422 15.95 8.31 6.79
C PRO A 422 15.24 6.96 6.94
N LEU A 423 13.94 6.99 7.18
CA LEU A 423 13.14 5.75 7.15
C LEU A 423 13.01 5.24 5.71
N ASP A 424 12.80 3.94 5.57
CA ASP A 424 12.54 3.31 4.28
C ASP A 424 11.17 3.70 3.71
N MET A 425 10.25 4.11 4.58
CA MET A 425 8.93 4.67 4.24
C MET A 425 8.75 5.96 5.04
N ASP A 426 8.50 7.05 4.36
CA ASP A 426 8.29 8.35 4.99
C ASP A 426 6.80 8.77 4.99
N VAL A 427 6.52 9.98 5.43
CA VAL A 427 5.14 10.49 5.47
C VAL A 427 4.52 10.69 4.09
N TYR A 428 5.33 10.86 3.05
CA TYR A 428 4.81 11.02 1.69
C TYR A 428 4.44 9.67 1.08
N ASP A 429 5.16 8.58 1.40
CA ASP A 429 4.73 7.21 1.11
C ASP A 429 3.36 6.92 1.73
N LEU A 430 3.21 7.22 3.03
CA LEU A 430 1.93 7.10 3.73
C LEU A 430 0.82 7.88 3.00
N ALA A 431 1.09 9.12 2.64
CA ALA A 431 0.13 10.00 2.00
C ALA A 431 -0.33 9.46 0.65
N GLU A 432 0.60 9.09 -0.20
CA GLU A 432 0.31 8.54 -1.53
C GLU A 432 -0.48 7.25 -1.45
N TRP A 433 -0.09 6.33 -0.56
CA TRP A 433 -0.74 5.02 -0.48
C TRP A 433 -2.11 5.08 0.18
N CYS A 434 -2.31 5.91 1.19
CA CYS A 434 -3.61 6.12 1.84
C CYS A 434 -4.59 6.95 1.00
N SER A 435 -4.09 7.83 0.13
CA SER A 435 -4.94 8.73 -0.66
C SER A 435 -5.91 8.00 -1.60
N LEU A 436 -5.56 6.76 -2.00
CA LEU A 436 -6.39 5.97 -2.90
C LEU A 436 -7.80 5.73 -2.32
N ALA A 437 -7.94 5.63 -1.01
CA ALA A 437 -9.25 5.44 -0.38
C ALA A 437 -10.22 6.58 -0.75
N GLU A 438 -9.83 7.81 -0.57
CA GLU A 438 -10.70 8.95 -0.88
C GLU A 438 -10.71 9.30 -2.37
N LEU A 439 -9.57 9.25 -3.06
CA LEU A 439 -9.53 9.58 -4.50
C LEU A 439 -10.33 8.59 -5.35
N SER A 440 -10.30 7.29 -5.01
CA SER A 440 -11.16 6.31 -5.68
C SER A 440 -12.64 6.56 -5.39
N ARG A 441 -13.01 6.93 -4.15
CA ARG A 441 -14.37 7.32 -3.80
C ARG A 441 -14.83 8.50 -4.65
N ILE A 442 -14.02 9.56 -4.76
CA ILE A 442 -14.33 10.74 -5.59
C ILE A 442 -14.58 10.31 -7.05
N SER A 443 -13.72 9.46 -7.61
CA SER A 443 -13.92 8.93 -8.97
C SER A 443 -15.25 8.19 -9.11
N LEU A 444 -15.53 7.24 -8.22
CA LEU A 444 -16.71 6.38 -8.25
C LEU A 444 -18.02 7.17 -8.07
N GLU A 445 -18.05 8.15 -7.17
CA GLU A 445 -19.21 9.00 -6.92
C GLU A 445 -19.50 10.00 -8.06
N ASN A 446 -18.50 10.23 -8.92
CA ASN A 446 -18.61 11.07 -10.10
C ASN A 446 -18.59 10.27 -11.41
N ASN A 447 -19.24 9.12 -11.46
CA ASN A 447 -19.40 8.26 -12.64
C ASN A 447 -18.04 7.79 -13.23
N ASN A 448 -17.13 7.38 -12.38
CA ASN A 448 -15.77 6.95 -12.75
C ASN A 448 -14.94 8.05 -13.43
N ALA A 449 -15.16 9.30 -13.04
CA ALA A 449 -14.42 10.43 -13.57
C ALA A 449 -12.94 10.35 -13.19
N PRO A 450 -12.02 10.79 -14.06
CA PRO A 450 -10.63 10.99 -13.69
C PRO A 450 -10.48 12.01 -12.55
N VAL A 451 -9.59 11.72 -11.61
CA VAL A 451 -9.27 12.58 -10.46
C VAL A 451 -7.78 12.88 -10.47
N VAL A 452 -7.39 14.13 -10.29
CA VAL A 452 -5.99 14.50 -10.13
C VAL A 452 -5.51 14.03 -8.76
N VAL A 453 -4.41 13.29 -8.72
CA VAL A 453 -3.77 12.92 -7.45
C VAL A 453 -2.95 14.12 -6.97
N PRO A 454 -3.17 14.62 -5.74
CA PRO A 454 -2.40 15.75 -5.23
C PRO A 454 -0.92 15.41 -5.09
N ASP A 455 -0.05 16.38 -5.39
CA ASP A 455 1.37 16.24 -5.09
C ASP A 455 1.61 16.51 -3.59
N PHE A 456 1.70 15.46 -2.81
CA PHE A 456 1.89 15.53 -1.37
C PHE A 456 3.23 16.15 -0.96
N THR A 457 4.22 16.15 -1.86
CA THR A 457 5.53 16.79 -1.63
C THR A 457 5.54 18.29 -1.90
N ARG A 458 4.41 18.82 -2.43
CA ARG A 458 4.29 20.25 -2.80
C ARG A 458 5.36 20.72 -3.78
N GLY A 459 5.61 19.93 -4.84
CA GLY A 459 6.56 20.22 -5.91
C GLY A 459 7.96 19.65 -5.70
N ASN A 460 8.22 18.94 -4.61
CA ASN A 460 9.53 18.38 -4.30
C ASN A 460 9.71 16.90 -4.67
N TRP A 461 8.77 16.31 -5.43
CA TRP A 461 8.77 14.90 -5.80
C TRP A 461 10.02 14.43 -6.58
N ASN A 462 10.75 15.35 -7.19
CA ASN A 462 12.00 15.10 -7.93
C ASN A 462 13.27 15.58 -7.18
N LYS A 463 13.15 15.86 -5.87
CA LYS A 463 14.29 16.29 -5.03
C LYS A 463 15.30 15.16 -4.82
N THR A 464 14.81 13.92 -4.81
CA THR A 464 15.62 12.70 -4.79
C THR A 464 15.38 11.91 -6.07
N ASP A 465 16.37 11.14 -6.53
CA ASP A 465 16.28 10.32 -7.73
C ASP A 465 16.46 8.85 -7.37
N GLY A 466 15.40 8.10 -7.58
CA GLY A 466 15.30 6.66 -7.29
C GLY A 466 15.16 6.33 -5.80
N TYR A 467 14.35 5.32 -5.55
CA TYR A 467 14.17 4.74 -4.22
C TYR A 467 15.43 3.99 -3.75
N ARG A 468 15.84 4.18 -2.50
CA ARG A 468 16.96 3.46 -1.88
C ARG A 468 16.69 3.23 -0.39
N HIS A 469 16.96 2.02 0.05
CA HIS A 469 17.05 1.74 1.48
C HIS A 469 18.30 2.38 2.08
N ALA A 470 18.16 2.99 3.25
CA ALA A 470 19.29 3.59 3.96
C ALA A 470 20.05 2.53 4.80
N PHE A 471 21.40 2.60 4.78
CA PHE A 471 22.26 1.76 5.59
C PHE A 471 23.30 2.63 6.29
N ALA A 472 23.63 2.25 7.54
CA ALA A 472 24.80 2.76 8.21
C ALA A 472 26.07 2.18 7.54
N ASP A 473 27.10 3.01 7.37
CA ASP A 473 28.41 2.61 6.84
C ASP A 473 29.14 1.66 7.80
#